data_8f13bcf2b11cc540b5d0813f32341bc5
#
_entry.id   8f13bcf2b11cc540b5d0813f32341bc5
#
_cell.length_a   1.000
_cell.length_b   1.000
_cell.length_c   1.000
_cell.angle_alpha   90.00
_cell.angle_beta   90.00
_cell.angle_gamma   90.00
#
_symmetry.space_group_name_H-M   'P 1'
#
loop_
_entity.id
_entity.type
_entity.pdbx_description
1 polymer ?
#
loop_
_entity_poly.entity_id
_entity_poly.type
_entity_poly.pdbx_seq_one_letter_code
_entity_poly.pdbx_strand_id
1 'polypeptide(L)'
;YTIDINTILFSFMRKIEQQMQTAIRNRTNWSSSNTAVSVDNEGNTFVMLHGNLIATIFNNGDMKLSSCGWETITTKSRLNAILDVFLHNVSVVQRNFQWWINEDKFFDGYQIIR
;
A
#
# COMPACT_ATOMS: atom_id res chain seq x y z
N TYR A 1 32.88 -11.18 -1.85
CA TYR A 1 31.79 -10.35 -1.39
C TYR A 1 30.62 -10.47 -2.37
N THR A 2 29.63 -11.22 -1.98
CA THR A 2 28.52 -11.54 -2.88
C THR A 2 27.22 -10.95 -2.31
N ILE A 3 26.50 -10.18 -3.13
CA ILE A 3 25.18 -9.66 -2.73
C ILE A 3 24.13 -10.66 -3.19
N ASP A 4 23.30 -11.08 -2.25
CA ASP A 4 22.19 -11.98 -2.50
C ASP A 4 21.13 -11.27 -3.37
N ILE A 5 20.59 -11.99 -4.35
CA ILE A 5 19.51 -11.47 -5.21
C ILE A 5 18.29 -11.04 -4.38
N ASN A 6 17.99 -11.75 -3.31
CA ASN A 6 16.86 -11.40 -2.44
C ASN A 6 17.08 -10.05 -1.75
N THR A 7 18.33 -9.75 -1.36
CA THR A 7 18.69 -8.44 -0.78
C THR A 7 18.50 -7.32 -1.81
N ILE A 8 18.88 -7.57 -3.07
CA ILE A 8 18.71 -6.60 -4.15
C ILE A 8 17.22 -6.33 -4.40
N LEU A 9 16.42 -7.39 -4.48
CA LEU A 9 14.97 -7.26 -4.71
C LEU A 9 14.28 -6.53 -3.57
N PHE A 10 14.64 -6.83 -2.33
CA PHE A 10 14.10 -6.16 -1.16
C PHE A 10 14.43 -4.66 -1.19
N SER A 11 15.68 -4.30 -1.52
CA SER A 11 16.09 -2.89 -1.62
C SER A 11 15.32 -2.15 -2.72
N PHE A 12 15.08 -2.82 -3.85
CA PHE A 12 14.30 -2.24 -4.96
C PHE A 12 12.85 -1.99 -4.55
N MET A 13 12.20 -2.96 -3.92
CA MET A 13 10.82 -2.82 -3.43
C MET A 13 10.71 -1.70 -2.40
N ARG A 14 11.67 -1.61 -1.48
CA ARG A 14 11.70 -0.57 -0.46
C ARG A 14 11.84 0.83 -1.07
N LYS A 15 12.65 0.95 -2.12
CA LYS A 15 12.83 2.23 -2.81
C LYS A 15 11.53 2.68 -3.47
N ILE A 16 10.83 1.77 -4.16
CA ILE A 16 9.53 2.07 -4.78
C ILE A 16 8.54 2.51 -3.70
N GLU A 17 8.51 1.81 -2.57
CA GLU A 17 7.60 2.14 -1.48
C GLU A 17 7.90 3.50 -0.87
N GLN A 18 9.17 3.87 -0.73
CA GLN A 18 9.56 5.20 -0.24
C GLN A 18 9.12 6.29 -1.21
N GLN A 19 9.28 6.07 -2.50
CA GLN A 19 8.82 7.02 -3.51
C GLN A 19 7.30 7.15 -3.53
N MET A 20 6.60 6.03 -3.41
CA MET A 20 5.15 6.00 -3.30
C MET A 20 4.67 6.78 -2.08
N GLN A 21 5.30 6.57 -0.92
CA GLN A 21 4.97 7.28 0.31
C GLN A 21 5.16 8.78 0.17
N THR A 22 6.23 9.20 -0.50
CA THR A 22 6.48 10.63 -0.77
C THR A 22 5.37 11.22 -1.63
N ALA A 23 4.96 10.50 -2.68
CA ALA A 23 3.87 10.96 -3.55
C ALA A 23 2.54 11.06 -2.79
N ILE A 24 2.26 10.11 -1.91
CA ILE A 24 1.06 10.12 -1.06
C ILE A 24 1.07 11.33 -0.11
N ARG A 25 2.20 11.57 0.57
CA ARG A 25 2.32 12.70 1.50
C ARG A 25 2.15 14.04 0.80
N ASN A 26 2.70 14.17 -0.40
CA ASN A 26 2.68 15.42 -1.16
C ASN A 26 1.44 15.56 -2.05
N ARG A 27 0.60 14.54 -2.10
CA ARG A 27 -0.60 14.51 -2.95
C ARG A 27 -0.25 14.83 -4.40
N THR A 28 0.72 14.08 -4.94
CA THR A 28 1.20 14.25 -6.32
C THR A 28 1.03 12.96 -7.10
N ASN A 29 0.77 13.11 -8.39
CA ASN A 29 0.75 11.98 -9.32
C ASN A 29 2.16 11.44 -9.48
N TRP A 30 2.28 10.10 -9.45
CA TRP A 30 3.58 9.44 -9.58
C TRP A 30 3.36 8.01 -10.06
N SER A 31 4.29 7.49 -10.81
CA SER A 31 4.28 6.06 -11.15
C SER A 31 5.70 5.56 -11.37
N SER A 32 5.92 4.31 -11.02
CA SER A 32 7.18 3.63 -11.28
C SER A 32 6.94 2.13 -11.29
N SER A 33 7.41 1.46 -12.33
CA SER A 33 7.28 0.01 -12.48
C SER A 33 5.82 -0.43 -12.35
N ASN A 34 5.49 -1.17 -11.28
CA ASN A 34 4.16 -1.74 -11.09
C ASN A 34 3.24 -0.90 -10.18
N THR A 35 3.70 0.24 -9.69
CA THR A 35 2.99 1.02 -8.68
C THR A 35 2.73 2.44 -9.18
N ALA A 36 1.51 2.95 -8.92
CA ALA A 36 1.14 4.30 -9.32
C ALA A 36 0.31 4.98 -8.23
N VAL A 37 0.48 6.29 -8.12
CA VAL A 37 -0.33 7.15 -7.25
C VAL A 37 -0.97 8.21 -8.12
N SER A 38 -2.27 8.42 -7.97
CA SER A 38 -2.99 9.49 -8.65
C SER A 38 -3.86 10.24 -7.65
N VAL A 39 -4.08 11.52 -7.94
CA VAL A 39 -4.86 12.40 -7.06
C VAL A 39 -5.94 13.08 -7.91
N ASP A 40 -7.17 13.08 -7.41
CA ASP A 40 -8.25 13.75 -8.12
C ASP A 40 -8.42 15.21 -7.68
N ASN A 41 -9.38 15.92 -8.25
CA ASN A 41 -9.64 17.33 -7.97
C ASN A 41 -10.23 17.56 -6.58
N GLU A 42 -10.76 16.52 -5.95
CA GLU A 42 -11.36 16.61 -4.62
C GLU A 42 -10.38 16.27 -3.50
N GLY A 43 -9.13 15.99 -3.86
CA GLY A 43 -8.08 15.67 -2.90
C GLY A 43 -8.05 14.21 -2.46
N ASN A 44 -8.74 13.33 -3.17
CA ASN A 44 -8.66 11.91 -2.91
C ASN A 44 -7.44 11.31 -3.61
N THR A 45 -6.75 10.39 -2.93
CA THR A 45 -5.55 9.75 -3.44
C THR A 45 -5.83 8.28 -3.72
N PHE A 46 -5.41 7.82 -4.88
CA PHE A 46 -5.60 6.45 -5.33
C PHE A 46 -4.25 5.79 -5.54
N VAL A 47 -4.08 4.58 -5.01
CA VAL A 47 -2.84 3.81 -5.18
C VAL A 47 -3.18 2.53 -5.94
N MET A 48 -2.41 2.30 -7.00
CA MET A 48 -2.61 1.15 -7.88
C MET A 48 -1.37 0.28 -7.90
N LEU A 49 -1.58 -1.03 -7.93
CA LEU A 49 -0.54 -2.03 -8.11
C LEU A 49 -0.92 -2.90 -9.29
N HIS A 50 -0.06 -2.97 -10.32
CA HIS A 50 -0.35 -3.67 -11.58
C HIS A 50 -1.68 -3.22 -12.21
N GLY A 51 -2.00 -1.93 -12.08
CA GLY A 51 -3.26 -1.39 -12.62
C GLY A 51 -4.49 -1.67 -11.77
N ASN A 52 -4.35 -2.34 -10.62
CA ASN A 52 -5.45 -2.63 -9.71
C ASN A 52 -5.45 -1.64 -8.54
N LEU A 53 -6.61 -1.08 -8.24
CA LEU A 53 -6.76 -0.10 -7.16
C LEU A 53 -6.70 -0.82 -5.81
N ILE A 54 -5.59 -0.66 -5.08
CA ILE A 54 -5.39 -1.32 -3.78
C ILE A 54 -5.71 -0.40 -2.60
N ALA A 55 -5.70 0.91 -2.80
CA ALA A 55 -6.02 1.84 -1.72
C ALA A 55 -6.63 3.12 -2.26
N THR A 56 -7.62 3.63 -1.54
CA THR A 56 -8.15 4.97 -1.70
C THR A 56 -7.98 5.69 -0.37
N ILE A 57 -7.34 6.84 -0.39
CA ILE A 57 -7.20 7.71 0.78
C ILE A 57 -8.08 8.92 0.51
N PHE A 58 -9.18 9.02 1.24
CA PHE A 58 -10.13 10.11 1.07
C PHE A 58 -9.58 11.41 1.64
N ASN A 59 -10.08 12.51 1.16
CA ASN A 59 -9.63 13.84 1.59
C ASN A 59 -9.76 14.05 3.10
N ASN A 60 -10.75 13.41 3.73
CA ASN A 60 -10.95 13.51 5.19
C ASN A 60 -10.02 12.59 6.00
N GLY A 61 -9.19 11.80 5.34
CA GLY A 61 -8.26 10.88 6.00
C GLY A 61 -8.76 9.46 6.15
N ASP A 62 -10.01 9.18 5.80
CA ASP A 62 -10.50 7.80 5.77
C ASP A 62 -9.81 7.02 4.66
N MET A 63 -9.74 5.69 4.80
CA MET A 63 -9.05 4.84 3.84
C MET A 63 -9.90 3.63 3.49
N LYS A 64 -9.74 3.16 2.27
CA LYS A 64 -10.36 1.93 1.79
C LYS A 64 -9.26 1.09 1.14
N LEU A 65 -9.13 -0.15 1.57
CA LEU A 65 -8.04 -1.03 1.16
C LEU A 65 -8.58 -2.26 0.44
N SER A 66 -7.81 -2.76 -0.52
CA SER A 66 -8.19 -3.96 -1.26
C SER A 66 -6.94 -4.69 -1.75
N SER A 67 -6.98 -6.01 -1.77
CA SER A 67 -5.96 -6.83 -2.45
C SER A 67 -6.32 -7.04 -3.92
N CYS A 68 -7.53 -6.71 -4.32
CA CYS A 68 -8.09 -7.01 -5.65
C CYS A 68 -8.00 -8.51 -5.98
N GLY A 69 -8.09 -9.36 -4.97
CA GLY A 69 -7.96 -10.80 -5.12
C GLY A 69 -6.53 -11.31 -5.20
N TRP A 70 -5.53 -10.42 -5.11
CA TRP A 70 -4.12 -10.78 -5.22
C TRP A 70 -3.43 -10.66 -3.86
N GLU A 71 -3.63 -11.66 -2.99
CA GLU A 71 -3.02 -11.68 -1.66
C GLU A 71 -1.57 -12.16 -1.74
N THR A 72 -0.72 -11.33 -2.33
CA THR A 72 0.70 -11.61 -2.53
C THR A 72 1.55 -10.85 -1.52
N ILE A 73 2.83 -11.26 -1.40
CA ILE A 73 3.81 -10.56 -0.57
C ILE A 73 3.95 -9.09 -1.02
N THR A 74 3.97 -8.85 -2.33
CA THR A 74 4.09 -7.50 -2.88
C THR A 74 2.88 -6.65 -2.50
N THR A 75 1.66 -7.17 -2.66
CA THR A 75 0.44 -6.43 -2.30
C THR A 75 0.45 -6.09 -0.82
N LYS A 76 0.77 -7.05 0.05
CA LYS A 76 0.84 -6.82 1.49
C LYS A 76 1.88 -5.76 1.84
N SER A 77 3.04 -5.82 1.22
CA SER A 77 4.11 -4.85 1.44
C SER A 77 3.68 -3.43 1.05
N ARG A 78 3.01 -3.28 -0.11
CA ARG A 78 2.49 -1.99 -0.56
C ARG A 78 1.44 -1.44 0.39
N LEU A 79 0.50 -2.28 0.82
CA LEU A 79 -0.55 -1.86 1.77
C LEU A 79 0.06 -1.41 3.09
N ASN A 80 1.05 -2.13 3.60
CA ASN A 80 1.73 -1.75 4.85
C ASN A 80 2.49 -0.44 4.70
N ALA A 81 3.11 -0.20 3.55
CA ALA A 81 3.80 1.07 3.28
C ALA A 81 2.81 2.24 3.22
N ILE A 82 1.62 2.03 2.66
CA ILE A 82 0.55 3.05 2.63
C ILE A 82 0.08 3.35 4.05
N LEU A 83 -0.21 2.32 4.83
CA LEU A 83 -0.65 2.47 6.22
C LEU A 83 0.37 3.21 7.06
N ASP A 84 1.65 2.94 6.84
CA ASP A 84 2.75 3.52 7.60
C ASP A 84 2.86 5.04 7.42
N VAL A 85 2.32 5.60 6.34
CA VAL A 85 2.28 7.06 6.13
C VAL A 85 1.39 7.75 7.16
N PHE A 86 0.28 7.11 7.54
CA PHE A 86 -0.78 7.74 8.33
C PHE A 86 -0.95 7.14 9.71
N LEU A 87 -0.61 5.86 9.89
CA LEU A 87 -0.92 5.08 11.08
C LEU A 87 0.30 4.26 11.50
N HIS A 88 0.77 4.46 12.75
CA HIS A 88 2.02 3.83 13.20
C HIS A 88 1.85 2.40 13.71
N ASN A 89 0.65 2.00 14.11
CA ASN A 89 0.43 0.70 14.77
C ASN A 89 -0.57 -0.18 14.03
N VAL A 90 -0.78 0.08 12.75
CA VAL A 90 -1.73 -0.67 11.93
C VAL A 90 -0.97 -1.32 10.78
N SER A 91 -1.10 -2.62 10.63
CA SER A 91 -0.47 -3.35 9.54
C SER A 91 -1.30 -4.55 9.12
N VAL A 92 -1.12 -4.94 7.86
CA VAL A 92 -1.69 -6.19 7.34
C VAL A 92 -0.68 -7.29 7.61
N VAL A 93 -1.12 -8.35 8.29
CA VAL A 93 -0.29 -9.51 8.61
C VAL A 93 -0.98 -10.78 8.13
N GLN A 94 -0.20 -11.83 7.92
CA GLN A 94 -0.72 -13.12 7.51
C GLN A 94 -0.50 -14.13 8.64
N ARG A 95 -1.58 -14.84 9.02
CA ARG A 95 -1.54 -15.94 9.98
C ARG A 95 -2.49 -17.03 9.50
N ASN A 96 -2.01 -18.26 9.43
CA ASN A 96 -2.82 -19.42 9.01
C ASN A 96 -3.49 -19.19 7.67
N PHE A 97 -2.72 -18.65 6.68
CA PHE A 97 -3.19 -18.38 5.31
C PHE A 97 -4.31 -17.34 5.21
N GLN A 98 -4.55 -16.59 6.31
CA GLN A 98 -5.55 -15.52 6.35
C GLN A 98 -4.84 -14.19 6.63
N TRP A 99 -5.23 -13.15 5.88
CA TRP A 99 -4.77 -11.78 6.19
C TRP A 99 -5.63 -11.18 7.29
N TRP A 100 -4.95 -10.42 8.14
CA TRP A 100 -5.54 -9.72 9.28
C TRP A 100 -5.06 -8.28 9.27
N ILE A 101 -5.93 -7.37 9.70
CA ILE A 101 -5.55 -5.98 9.95
C ILE A 101 -6.01 -5.66 11.37
N ASN A 102 -5.05 -5.34 12.25
CA ASN A 102 -5.29 -5.32 13.68
C ASN A 102 -5.87 -6.68 14.12
N GLU A 103 -7.06 -6.68 14.75
CA GLU A 103 -7.73 -7.91 15.18
C GLU A 103 -8.83 -8.36 14.22
N ASP A 104 -9.02 -7.63 13.12
CA ASP A 104 -10.06 -7.92 12.14
C ASP A 104 -9.51 -8.76 10.99
N LYS A 105 -10.34 -9.61 10.44
CA LYS A 105 -10.02 -10.25 9.16
C LYS A 105 -9.97 -9.20 8.07
N PHE A 106 -8.90 -9.22 7.27
CA PHE A 106 -8.81 -8.36 6.11
C PHE A 106 -9.73 -8.89 5.00
N PHE A 107 -10.45 -7.98 4.34
CA PHE A 107 -11.24 -8.30 3.16
C PHE A 107 -11.15 -7.13 2.18
N ASP A 108 -11.41 -7.39 0.91
CA ASP A 108 -11.35 -6.35 -0.11
C ASP A 108 -12.45 -5.33 0.12
N GLY A 109 -12.07 -4.05 0.16
CA GLY A 109 -12.96 -2.97 0.52
C GLY A 109 -12.94 -2.62 2.01
N TYR A 110 -11.99 -3.18 2.77
CA TYR A 110 -11.85 -2.87 4.19
C TYR A 110 -11.67 -1.37 4.38
N GLN A 111 -12.44 -0.79 5.29
CA GLN A 111 -12.42 0.66 5.54
C GLN A 111 -11.81 0.99 6.89
N ILE A 112 -11.00 2.03 6.92
CA ILE A 112 -10.48 2.62 8.14
C ILE A 112 -11.06 4.02 8.22
N ILE A 113 -11.86 4.24 9.25
CA ILE A 113 -12.54 5.52 9.49
C ILE A 113 -11.77 6.28 10.56
N ARG A 114 -11.43 7.52 10.28
CA ARG A 114 -10.64 8.36 11.17
C ARG A 114 -11.44 9.45 11.82
#